data_1fd63154e6dce416ef207c52c50ab130
#
_entry.id   1fd63154e6dce416ef207c52c50ab130
#
_cell.length_a   1.000
_cell.length_b   1.000
_cell.length_c   1.000
_cell.angle_alpha   90.00
_cell.angle_beta   90.00
_cell.angle_gamma   90.00
#
_symmetry.space_group_name_H-M   'P 1'
#
loop_
_entity.id
_entity.type
_entity.pdbx_description
1 polymer ?
#
loop_
_entity_poly.entity_id
_entity_poly.type
_entity_poly.pdbx_seq_one_letter_code
_entity_poly.pdbx_strand_id
1 'polypeptide(L)'
;MGTKTRRIRTILYGDERLSAGEIDLLHTPALQRLYDLHQLGMTDRIYIDASHSRLHHVVGVLEQTEKLVAAIVQNLAANSDRIFITGAGKFRAGDFKDDVDKAKPVIRLIGLLHDLTHAPYGHTVEDEIHLVACKHDEPTRQSEAFYQLVCQYLGWIALEAGVRPPRTGPATATDHQTLQMPVELWRYLGAPAESPPTDFGEIARMAGLLLKSPTPGALAAWQRSGGGEEIAELLAQLSCAMRGLLYLDVLHADSVSDANCPDERPYPFEQLIAATLTHAGMERFLGIYKFEKQRDAYMLDVVGNTVCADLLDYAQRDAHFAGIKLGYDADRISENFTLVTWDHGKKGRQKATDEATAKSSRGLADPFAGKSLRTAISLYSHKLRTDIVGELMNLLNVRFYLYERALFHPTKCAAGAMLGYSSSTHGLAPVAGG
;
A
#
# COMPACT_ATOMS: atom_id res chain seq x y z
N MET A 1 -15.17 22.56 0.35
CA MET A 1 -13.82 23.14 0.55
C MET A 1 -12.87 22.37 -0.35
N GLY A 2 -12.05 23.03 -1.16
CA GLY A 2 -11.11 22.34 -2.04
C GLY A 2 -10.05 21.63 -1.19
N THR A 3 -9.90 20.33 -1.40
CA THR A 3 -8.84 19.53 -0.78
C THR A 3 -7.49 20.19 -1.07
N LYS A 4 -6.76 20.58 -0.02
CA LYS A 4 -5.39 21.09 -0.15
C LYS A 4 -4.54 19.99 -0.76
N THR A 5 -4.18 20.13 -2.04
CA THR A 5 -3.22 19.24 -2.69
C THR A 5 -1.86 19.93 -2.73
N ARG A 6 -0.79 19.15 -2.54
CA ARG A 6 0.59 19.61 -2.78
C ARG A 6 1.12 18.93 -4.04
N ARG A 7 2.09 19.57 -4.69
CA ARG A 7 2.76 19.02 -5.87
C ARG A 7 4.16 18.57 -5.49
N ILE A 8 4.52 17.37 -5.92
CA ILE A 8 5.88 16.86 -5.88
C ILE A 8 6.32 16.65 -7.32
N ARG A 9 7.50 17.15 -7.67
CA ARG A 9 8.02 16.98 -9.03
C ARG A 9 8.90 15.74 -9.10
N THR A 10 8.57 14.84 -10.01
CA THR A 10 9.37 13.67 -10.31
C THR A 10 9.98 13.77 -11.70
N ILE A 11 11.05 13.04 -11.95
CA ILE A 11 11.77 13.09 -13.23
C ILE A 11 10.97 12.42 -14.36
N LEU A 12 10.16 11.41 -14.04
CA LEU A 12 9.43 10.64 -15.05
C LEU A 12 8.05 11.22 -15.38
N TYR A 13 7.34 11.73 -14.38
CA TYR A 13 5.93 12.10 -14.53
C TYR A 13 5.68 13.60 -14.37
N GLY A 14 6.71 14.37 -14.04
CA GLY A 14 6.57 15.82 -13.82
C GLY A 14 5.94 16.13 -12.47
N ASP A 15 4.91 16.96 -12.45
CA ASP A 15 4.27 17.45 -11.22
C ASP A 15 3.14 16.50 -10.78
N GLU A 16 3.41 15.67 -9.81
CA GLU A 16 2.44 14.76 -9.20
C GLU A 16 1.68 15.45 -8.07
N ARG A 17 0.40 15.12 -7.92
CA ARG A 17 -0.48 15.69 -6.91
C ARG A 17 -0.70 14.70 -5.77
N LEU A 18 -0.40 15.18 -4.56
CA LEU A 18 -0.64 14.44 -3.33
C LEU A 18 -1.72 15.15 -2.50
N SER A 19 -2.60 14.39 -1.88
CA SER A 19 -3.55 14.90 -0.90
C SER A 19 -2.83 15.34 0.38
N ALA A 20 -3.50 16.16 1.21
CA ALA A 20 -2.94 16.58 2.49
C ALA A 20 -2.63 15.38 3.39
N GLY A 21 -3.52 14.38 3.45
CA GLY A 21 -3.31 13.17 4.24
C GLY A 21 -2.11 12.34 3.76
N GLU A 22 -1.92 12.19 2.45
CA GLU A 22 -0.74 11.50 1.90
C GLU A 22 0.56 12.23 2.28
N ILE A 23 0.56 13.55 2.23
CA ILE A 23 1.72 14.36 2.67
C ILE A 23 1.98 14.20 4.16
N ASP A 24 0.95 14.21 4.99
CA ASP A 24 1.09 14.02 6.44
C ASP A 24 1.66 12.63 6.77
N LEU A 25 1.21 11.60 6.07
CA LEU A 25 1.78 10.25 6.19
C LEU A 25 3.24 10.21 5.74
N LEU A 26 3.59 10.89 4.64
CA LEU A 26 4.98 10.99 4.16
C LEU A 26 5.92 11.66 5.18
N HIS A 27 5.41 12.49 6.09
CA HIS A 27 6.23 13.06 7.17
C HIS A 27 6.51 12.08 8.32
N THR A 28 5.87 10.91 8.34
CA THR A 28 6.16 9.92 9.38
C THR A 28 7.54 9.26 9.17
N PRO A 29 8.29 8.96 10.24
CA PRO A 29 9.56 8.26 10.14
C PRO A 29 9.49 6.94 9.36
N ALA A 30 8.36 6.22 9.47
CA ALA A 30 8.13 4.96 8.77
C ALA A 30 8.22 5.13 7.24
N LEU A 31 7.63 6.20 6.68
CA LEU A 31 7.71 6.48 5.24
C LEU A 31 8.97 7.26 4.87
N GLN A 32 9.47 8.15 5.74
CA GLN A 32 10.71 8.89 5.49
C GLN A 32 11.92 7.97 5.31
N ARG A 33 11.99 6.83 6.02
CA ARG A 33 13.07 5.86 5.84
C ARG A 33 13.18 5.33 4.40
N LEU A 34 12.07 5.31 3.63
CA LEU A 34 12.10 4.88 2.22
C LEU A 34 12.93 5.81 1.34
N TYR A 35 13.20 7.03 1.79
CA TYR A 35 14.10 7.97 1.11
C TYR A 35 15.55 7.48 1.11
N ASP A 36 15.96 6.82 2.18
CA ASP A 36 17.33 6.31 2.35
C ASP A 36 17.52 4.87 1.81
N LEU A 37 16.43 4.22 1.39
CA LEU A 37 16.47 2.87 0.84
C LEU A 37 16.57 2.92 -0.69
N HIS A 38 17.66 2.42 -1.25
CA HIS A 38 17.82 2.28 -2.70
C HIS A 38 16.82 1.24 -3.25
N GLN A 39 16.12 1.60 -4.33
CA GLN A 39 15.12 0.72 -4.97
C GLN A 39 15.77 -0.56 -5.48
N LEU A 40 16.91 -0.45 -6.14
CA LEU A 40 17.62 -1.57 -6.77
C LEU A 40 18.72 -2.18 -5.86
N GLY A 41 18.64 -1.95 -4.55
CA GLY A 41 19.59 -2.52 -3.59
C GLY A 41 21.05 -2.14 -3.90
N MET A 42 21.89 -3.15 -4.18
CA MET A 42 23.33 -2.95 -4.46
C MET A 42 23.64 -2.67 -5.95
N THR A 43 22.66 -2.48 -6.79
CA THR A 43 22.84 -2.26 -8.25
C THR A 43 23.58 -0.95 -8.53
N ASP A 44 23.50 0.04 -7.64
CA ASP A 44 24.25 1.31 -7.71
C ASP A 44 25.79 1.11 -7.72
N ARG A 45 26.27 -0.02 -7.24
CA ARG A 45 27.70 -0.37 -7.29
C ARG A 45 28.22 -0.66 -8.71
N ILE A 46 27.29 -0.87 -9.65
CA ILE A 46 27.60 -1.17 -11.05
C ILE A 46 27.06 -0.07 -11.95
N TYR A 47 25.82 0.31 -11.73
CA TYR A 47 25.11 1.39 -12.43
C TYR A 47 25.03 2.58 -11.49
N ILE A 48 25.97 3.50 -11.57
CA ILE A 48 26.13 4.60 -10.60
C ILE A 48 24.89 5.48 -10.47
N ASP A 49 24.10 5.61 -11.54
CA ASP A 49 22.88 6.39 -11.57
C ASP A 49 21.66 5.62 -10.97
N ALA A 50 21.80 4.31 -10.74
CA ALA A 50 20.75 3.47 -10.15
C ALA A 50 20.65 3.63 -8.62
N SER A 51 20.71 4.87 -8.16
CA SER A 51 20.73 5.26 -6.74
C SER A 51 19.38 5.84 -6.27
N HIS A 52 18.35 5.79 -7.11
CA HIS A 52 17.02 6.28 -6.75
C HIS A 52 16.42 5.48 -5.58
N SER A 53 15.71 6.19 -4.73
CA SER A 53 15.16 5.62 -3.51
C SER A 53 13.79 4.98 -3.73
N ARG A 54 13.39 4.12 -2.78
CA ARG A 54 12.05 3.55 -2.75
C ARG A 54 10.95 4.60 -2.63
N LEU A 55 11.24 5.74 -2.00
CA LEU A 55 10.27 6.83 -1.94
C LEU A 55 9.92 7.38 -3.33
N HIS A 56 10.92 7.51 -4.22
CA HIS A 56 10.65 7.92 -5.61
C HIS A 56 9.74 6.93 -6.33
N HIS A 57 9.96 5.63 -6.11
CA HIS A 57 9.12 4.57 -6.65
C HIS A 57 7.70 4.65 -6.10
N VAL A 58 7.53 4.68 -4.79
CA VAL A 58 6.21 4.74 -4.15
C VAL A 58 5.38 5.95 -4.62
N VAL A 59 6.01 7.13 -4.77
CA VAL A 59 5.34 8.32 -5.32
C VAL A 59 4.93 8.07 -6.77
N GLY A 60 5.77 7.44 -7.59
CA GLY A 60 5.40 7.10 -8.97
C GLY A 60 4.29 6.05 -9.07
N VAL A 61 4.23 5.11 -8.12
CA VAL A 61 3.11 4.16 -8.02
C VAL A 61 1.78 4.89 -7.77
N LEU A 62 1.78 6.00 -7.00
CA LEU A 62 0.58 6.82 -6.82
C LEU A 62 0.08 7.41 -8.15
N GLU A 63 0.98 7.88 -9.02
CA GLU A 63 0.62 8.40 -10.34
C GLU A 63 0.06 7.31 -11.26
N GLN A 64 0.71 6.14 -11.29
CA GLN A 64 0.19 5.01 -12.06
C GLN A 64 -1.17 4.53 -11.53
N THR A 65 -1.34 4.50 -10.21
CA THR A 65 -2.63 4.18 -9.57
C THR A 65 -3.74 5.13 -10.02
N GLU A 66 -3.48 6.44 -10.06
CA GLU A 66 -4.44 7.45 -10.51
C GLU A 66 -4.88 7.17 -11.96
N LYS A 67 -3.92 6.88 -12.86
CA LYS A 67 -4.18 6.55 -14.26
C LYS A 67 -5.01 5.28 -14.42
N LEU A 68 -4.65 4.21 -13.70
CA LEU A 68 -5.36 2.94 -13.77
C LEU A 68 -6.80 3.06 -13.26
N VAL A 69 -7.02 3.74 -12.12
CA VAL A 69 -8.36 3.96 -11.58
C VAL A 69 -9.20 4.81 -12.53
N ALA A 70 -8.64 5.88 -13.08
CA ALA A 70 -9.34 6.72 -14.06
C ALA A 70 -9.77 5.92 -15.30
N ALA A 71 -8.88 5.06 -15.82
CA ALA A 71 -9.18 4.19 -16.96
C ALA A 71 -10.29 3.18 -16.62
N ILE A 72 -10.23 2.55 -15.45
CA ILE A 72 -11.28 1.62 -14.99
C ILE A 72 -12.63 2.35 -14.94
N VAL A 73 -12.71 3.53 -14.32
CA VAL A 73 -13.95 4.33 -14.22
C VAL A 73 -14.49 4.68 -15.61
N GLN A 74 -13.64 5.10 -16.55
CA GLN A 74 -14.02 5.40 -17.93
C GLN A 74 -14.55 4.16 -18.66
N ASN A 75 -13.88 3.03 -18.53
CA ASN A 75 -14.28 1.78 -19.19
C ASN A 75 -15.57 1.20 -18.60
N LEU A 76 -15.81 1.36 -17.30
CA LEU A 76 -17.07 1.00 -16.66
C LEU A 76 -18.23 1.91 -17.14
N ALA A 77 -17.98 3.20 -17.31
CA ALA A 77 -18.97 4.14 -17.86
C ALA A 77 -19.32 3.81 -19.32
N ALA A 78 -18.31 3.47 -20.15
CA ALA A 78 -18.52 3.08 -21.55
C ALA A 78 -19.28 1.75 -21.71
N ASN A 79 -19.24 0.88 -20.69
CA ASN A 79 -19.90 -0.42 -20.66
C ASN A 79 -20.93 -0.51 -19.54
N SER A 80 -21.73 0.53 -19.38
CA SER A 80 -22.61 0.76 -18.21
C SER A 80 -23.63 -0.37 -17.95
N ASP A 81 -24.07 -1.07 -18.98
CA ASP A 81 -25.07 -2.15 -18.88
C ASP A 81 -24.49 -3.51 -18.47
N ARG A 82 -23.17 -3.61 -18.43
CA ARG A 82 -22.50 -4.86 -18.02
C ARG A 82 -22.81 -5.16 -16.56
N ILE A 83 -23.05 -6.43 -16.24
CA ILE A 83 -23.34 -6.91 -14.89
C ILE A 83 -22.20 -7.79 -14.39
N PHE A 84 -21.67 -7.45 -13.22
CA PHE A 84 -20.73 -8.24 -12.47
C PHE A 84 -21.47 -9.11 -11.45
N ILE A 85 -21.06 -10.36 -11.30
CA ILE A 85 -21.64 -11.31 -10.35
C ILE A 85 -20.51 -11.86 -9.48
N THR A 86 -20.53 -11.53 -8.19
CA THR A 86 -19.51 -11.91 -7.20
C THR A 86 -20.14 -12.59 -6.00
N GLY A 87 -19.33 -13.14 -5.10
CA GLY A 87 -19.80 -13.62 -3.80
C GLY A 87 -20.41 -12.52 -2.93
N ALA A 88 -20.02 -11.25 -3.14
CA ALA A 88 -20.60 -10.10 -2.44
C ALA A 88 -21.93 -9.60 -3.06
N GLY A 89 -22.34 -10.10 -4.25
CA GLY A 89 -23.59 -9.71 -4.90
C GLY A 89 -23.47 -9.43 -6.39
N LYS A 90 -24.49 -8.75 -6.92
CA LYS A 90 -24.56 -8.31 -8.32
C LYS A 90 -24.38 -6.80 -8.40
N PHE A 91 -23.54 -6.35 -9.32
CA PHE A 91 -23.23 -4.94 -9.53
C PHE A 91 -23.36 -4.60 -11.01
N ARG A 92 -24.07 -3.49 -11.33
CA ARG A 92 -24.08 -2.94 -12.67
C ARG A 92 -22.84 -2.04 -12.85
N ALA A 93 -22.13 -2.17 -13.96
CA ALA A 93 -20.91 -1.42 -14.22
C ALA A 93 -21.10 0.10 -14.13
N GLY A 94 -22.23 0.61 -14.69
CA GLY A 94 -22.56 2.02 -14.65
C GLY A 94 -22.78 2.59 -13.24
N ASP A 95 -23.29 1.79 -12.31
CA ASP A 95 -23.47 2.17 -10.91
C ASP A 95 -22.14 1.98 -10.13
N PHE A 96 -21.44 0.90 -10.39
CA PHE A 96 -20.21 0.54 -9.68
C PHE A 96 -19.03 1.47 -9.97
N LYS A 97 -19.02 2.19 -11.10
CA LYS A 97 -17.98 3.18 -11.41
C LYS A 97 -17.83 4.26 -10.32
N ASP A 98 -18.95 4.67 -9.71
CA ASP A 98 -18.93 5.68 -8.64
C ASP A 98 -18.32 5.11 -7.34
N ASP A 99 -18.50 3.81 -7.09
CA ASP A 99 -17.85 3.13 -5.97
C ASP A 99 -16.33 3.00 -6.20
N VAL A 100 -15.89 2.73 -7.43
CA VAL A 100 -14.47 2.70 -7.79
C VAL A 100 -13.83 4.09 -7.62
N ASP A 101 -14.49 5.15 -8.06
CA ASP A 101 -13.98 6.52 -7.89
C ASP A 101 -13.89 6.91 -6.41
N LYS A 102 -14.89 6.55 -5.60
CA LYS A 102 -14.85 6.75 -4.14
C LYS A 102 -13.75 5.92 -3.44
N ALA A 103 -13.40 4.75 -3.98
CA ALA A 103 -12.35 3.89 -3.46
C ALA A 103 -10.94 4.40 -3.79
N LYS A 104 -10.79 5.32 -4.72
CA LYS A 104 -9.50 5.83 -5.19
C LYS A 104 -8.55 6.25 -4.06
N PRO A 105 -8.96 7.00 -3.01
CA PRO A 105 -8.07 7.32 -1.90
C PRO A 105 -7.51 6.08 -1.19
N VAL A 106 -8.32 5.04 -1.02
CA VAL A 106 -7.89 3.77 -0.41
C VAL A 106 -6.87 3.07 -1.31
N ILE A 107 -7.12 3.00 -2.62
CA ILE A 107 -6.21 2.36 -3.58
C ILE A 107 -4.87 3.11 -3.62
N ARG A 108 -4.89 4.44 -3.56
CA ARG A 108 -3.67 5.25 -3.47
C ARG A 108 -2.90 4.98 -2.17
N LEU A 109 -3.59 4.79 -1.05
CA LEU A 109 -2.94 4.40 0.22
C LEU A 109 -2.35 2.99 0.16
N ILE A 110 -2.99 2.05 -0.54
CA ILE A 110 -2.38 0.73 -0.83
C ILE A 110 -1.07 0.94 -1.59
N GLY A 111 -1.07 1.78 -2.65
CA GLY A 111 0.13 2.13 -3.39
C GLY A 111 1.20 2.83 -2.56
N LEU A 112 0.82 3.69 -1.61
CA LEU A 112 1.75 4.39 -0.73
C LEU A 112 2.44 3.43 0.25
N LEU A 113 1.75 2.37 0.66
CA LEU A 113 2.17 1.51 1.78
C LEU A 113 2.74 0.16 1.35
N HIS A 114 2.59 -0.25 0.07
CA HIS A 114 2.94 -1.61 -0.37
C HIS A 114 4.41 -1.97 -0.10
N ASP A 115 5.31 -0.99 -0.21
CA ASP A 115 6.76 -1.14 0.00
C ASP A 115 7.25 -0.72 1.40
N LEU A 116 6.31 -0.39 2.33
CA LEU A 116 6.65 0.19 3.64
C LEU A 116 7.64 -0.67 4.43
N THR A 117 7.55 -1.97 4.31
CA THR A 117 8.25 -2.92 5.18
C THR A 117 9.59 -3.41 4.62
N HIS A 118 10.01 -2.99 3.43
CA HIS A 118 11.28 -3.42 2.86
C HIS A 118 12.49 -3.10 3.76
N ALA A 119 13.40 -4.08 3.87
CA ALA A 119 14.69 -3.92 4.53
C ALA A 119 15.68 -3.11 3.66
N PRO A 120 16.77 -2.56 4.24
CA PRO A 120 17.91 -2.09 3.47
C PRO A 120 18.38 -3.18 2.50
N TYR A 121 18.70 -2.79 1.27
CA TYR A 121 19.04 -3.69 0.15
C TYR A 121 17.88 -4.57 -0.36
N GLY A 122 16.65 -4.44 0.20
CA GLY A 122 15.43 -5.06 -0.30
C GLY A 122 15.56 -6.56 -0.57
N HIS A 123 15.17 -7.00 -1.76
CA HIS A 123 15.18 -8.40 -2.16
C HIS A 123 16.55 -9.10 -2.02
N THR A 124 17.67 -8.36 -2.05
CA THR A 124 19.00 -8.98 -1.82
C THR A 124 19.08 -9.63 -0.44
N VAL A 125 18.64 -8.94 0.61
CA VAL A 125 18.69 -9.48 1.98
C VAL A 125 17.51 -10.37 2.32
N GLU A 126 16.39 -10.18 1.65
CA GLU A 126 15.15 -10.94 1.91
C GLU A 126 15.10 -12.25 1.12
N ASP A 127 15.38 -12.22 -0.19
CA ASP A 127 15.17 -13.34 -1.10
C ASP A 127 16.46 -14.03 -1.55
N GLU A 128 17.58 -13.30 -1.72
CA GLU A 128 18.80 -13.85 -2.29
C GLU A 128 19.71 -14.47 -1.23
N ILE A 129 19.88 -13.80 -0.10
CA ILE A 129 20.79 -14.27 0.98
C ILE A 129 20.05 -14.65 2.27
N HIS A 130 18.73 -14.47 2.33
CA HIS A 130 17.88 -14.83 3.47
C HIS A 130 18.43 -14.33 4.82
N LEU A 131 18.96 -13.11 4.86
CA LEU A 131 19.49 -12.50 6.08
C LEU A 131 18.37 -12.04 7.02
N VAL A 132 17.21 -11.72 6.47
CA VAL A 132 16.00 -11.35 7.21
C VAL A 132 15.06 -12.55 7.21
N ALA A 133 14.59 -12.95 8.40
CA ALA A 133 13.75 -14.13 8.58
C ALA A 133 12.36 -13.97 7.93
N CYS A 134 11.80 -12.75 7.98
CA CYS A 134 10.48 -12.44 7.43
C CYS A 134 10.60 -11.53 6.21
N LYS A 135 9.93 -11.87 5.13
CA LYS A 135 9.84 -11.02 3.94
C LYS A 135 9.02 -9.75 4.22
N HIS A 136 9.19 -8.75 3.33
CA HIS A 136 8.48 -7.47 3.47
C HIS A 136 6.96 -7.60 3.38
N ASP A 137 6.43 -8.60 2.68
CA ASP A 137 5.01 -8.86 2.47
C ASP A 137 4.38 -9.77 3.54
N GLU A 138 5.16 -10.31 4.48
CA GLU A 138 4.61 -11.16 5.54
C GLU A 138 3.65 -10.40 6.46
N PRO A 139 2.45 -10.96 6.72
CA PRO A 139 1.40 -10.27 7.48
C PRO A 139 1.82 -9.79 8.87
N THR A 140 2.65 -10.56 9.59
CA THR A 140 3.14 -10.17 10.92
C THR A 140 3.98 -8.90 10.84
N ARG A 141 4.96 -8.86 9.93
CA ARG A 141 5.84 -7.71 9.72
C ARG A 141 5.07 -6.48 9.25
N GLN A 142 4.13 -6.68 8.32
CA GLN A 142 3.26 -5.60 7.85
C GLN A 142 2.38 -5.05 8.97
N SER A 143 1.74 -5.92 9.76
CA SER A 143 0.86 -5.51 10.86
C SER A 143 1.60 -4.66 11.90
N GLU A 144 2.83 -5.02 12.25
CA GLU A 144 3.67 -4.26 13.16
C GLU A 144 4.06 -2.90 12.57
N ALA A 145 4.51 -2.87 11.30
CA ALA A 145 4.85 -1.62 10.62
C ALA A 145 3.64 -0.69 10.49
N PHE A 146 2.45 -1.22 10.24
CA PHE A 146 1.21 -0.45 10.18
C PHE A 146 0.85 0.13 11.54
N TYR A 147 1.02 -0.64 12.61
CA TYR A 147 0.83 -0.14 13.96
C TYR A 147 1.78 1.03 14.27
N GLN A 148 3.06 0.87 13.96
CA GLN A 148 4.05 1.94 14.13
C GLN A 148 3.72 3.18 13.31
N LEU A 149 3.28 3.02 12.06
CA LEU A 149 2.86 4.12 11.20
C LEU A 149 1.69 4.90 11.81
N VAL A 150 0.67 4.20 12.32
CA VAL A 150 -0.48 4.84 12.96
C VAL A 150 -0.05 5.62 14.21
N CYS A 151 0.80 5.03 15.06
CA CYS A 151 1.36 5.72 16.22
C CYS A 151 2.11 7.00 15.84
N GLN A 152 2.96 6.92 14.82
CA GLN A 152 3.76 8.06 14.35
C GLN A 152 2.87 9.14 13.73
N TYR A 153 1.86 8.75 12.96
CA TYR A 153 0.91 9.69 12.38
C TYR A 153 0.11 10.43 13.45
N LEU A 154 -0.41 9.73 14.45
CA LEU A 154 -1.12 10.34 15.57
C LEU A 154 -0.21 11.25 16.39
N GLY A 155 1.06 10.86 16.56
CA GLY A 155 2.08 11.71 17.19
C GLY A 155 2.37 12.98 16.41
N TRP A 156 2.46 12.88 15.09
CA TRP A 156 2.62 14.03 14.19
C TRP A 156 1.47 15.03 14.33
N ILE A 157 0.23 14.54 14.30
CA ILE A 157 -0.96 15.37 14.49
C ILE A 157 -0.94 16.09 15.83
N ALA A 158 -0.56 15.40 16.92
CA ALA A 158 -0.46 16.01 18.24
C ALA A 158 0.57 17.15 18.27
N LEU A 159 1.72 16.97 17.61
CA LEU A 159 2.74 18.03 17.49
C LEU A 159 2.26 19.23 16.68
N GLU A 160 1.60 19.00 15.55
CA GLU A 160 0.97 20.05 14.73
C GLU A 160 -0.09 20.83 15.53
N ALA A 161 -0.84 20.15 16.38
CA ALA A 161 -1.80 20.76 17.30
C ALA A 161 -1.14 21.54 18.47
N GLY A 162 0.19 21.61 18.52
CA GLY A 162 0.94 22.34 19.55
C GLY A 162 1.12 21.58 20.87
N VAL A 163 0.76 20.30 20.90
CA VAL A 163 1.05 19.41 22.03
C VAL A 163 2.54 19.10 22.02
N ARG A 164 3.27 19.48 23.05
CA ARG A 164 4.71 19.23 23.15
C ARG A 164 5.01 18.27 24.28
N PRO A 165 5.91 17.29 24.06
CA PRO A 165 6.36 16.43 25.15
C PRO A 165 6.99 17.27 26.28
N PRO A 166 6.79 16.89 27.55
CA PRO A 166 7.43 17.58 28.66
C PRO A 166 8.95 17.48 28.51
N ARG A 167 9.65 18.62 28.70
CA ARG A 167 11.11 18.65 28.70
C ARG A 167 11.65 17.89 29.92
N THR A 168 12.13 16.68 29.69
CA THR A 168 12.84 15.91 30.73
C THR A 168 14.35 15.97 30.46
N GLY A 169 15.06 16.76 31.26
CA GLY A 169 16.54 16.79 31.33
C GLY A 169 17.23 17.66 30.28
N PRO A 170 18.54 17.92 30.45
CA PRO A 170 19.34 18.68 29.49
C PRO A 170 19.51 17.85 28.22
N ALA A 171 19.02 18.40 27.09
CA ALA A 171 19.24 17.84 25.77
C ALA A 171 20.75 17.86 25.45
N THR A 172 21.35 16.71 25.30
CA THR A 172 22.67 16.58 24.67
C THR A 172 22.46 16.63 23.14
N ALA A 173 23.24 17.49 22.49
CA ALA A 173 23.03 17.94 21.10
C ALA A 173 23.36 16.91 20.00
N THR A 174 23.30 15.60 20.26
CA THR A 174 23.70 14.54 19.33
C THR A 174 22.64 13.48 19.05
N ASP A 175 21.45 13.62 19.60
CA ASP A 175 20.40 12.64 19.36
C ASP A 175 19.65 12.96 18.05
N HIS A 176 19.78 12.09 17.08
CA HIS A 176 19.00 12.09 15.84
C HIS A 176 17.52 12.01 16.18
N GLN A 177 16.86 13.16 16.19
CA GLN A 177 15.47 13.37 16.66
C GLN A 177 14.42 12.53 15.91
N THR A 178 14.74 11.97 14.76
CA THR A 178 13.81 11.25 13.89
C THR A 178 13.49 9.81 14.30
N LEU A 179 14.39 9.14 15.05
CA LEU A 179 14.16 7.76 15.54
C LEU A 179 13.51 7.69 16.93
N GLN A 180 13.45 8.79 17.65
CA GLN A 180 12.97 8.84 19.05
C GLN A 180 11.50 9.26 19.21
N MET A 181 10.82 9.62 18.13
CA MET A 181 9.44 10.11 18.21
C MET A 181 8.47 9.15 18.91
N PRO A 182 8.50 7.83 18.68
CA PRO A 182 7.66 6.93 19.45
C PRO A 182 7.95 6.95 20.94
N VAL A 183 9.23 6.96 21.32
CA VAL A 183 9.66 6.98 22.74
C VAL A 183 9.32 8.32 23.40
N GLU A 184 9.42 9.43 22.71
CA GLU A 184 9.05 10.75 23.20
C GLU A 184 7.53 10.91 23.32
N LEU A 185 6.78 10.34 22.39
CA LEU A 185 5.34 10.25 22.48
C LEU A 185 4.93 9.43 23.72
N TRP A 186 5.60 8.31 23.99
CA TRP A 186 5.39 7.50 25.19
C TRP A 186 5.67 8.25 26.48
N ARG A 187 6.78 8.99 26.55
CA ARG A 187 7.11 9.85 27.69
C ARG A 187 6.09 10.95 27.89
N TYR A 188 5.65 11.57 26.79
CA TYR A 188 4.61 12.59 26.82
C TYR A 188 3.29 12.07 27.38
N LEU A 189 2.95 10.83 27.04
CA LEU A 189 1.73 10.16 27.49
C LEU A 189 1.84 9.63 28.95
N GLY A 190 2.94 9.92 29.63
CA GLY A 190 3.14 9.57 31.05
C GLY A 190 3.57 8.12 31.31
N ALA A 191 4.01 7.41 30.28
CA ALA A 191 4.57 6.08 30.44
C ALA A 191 6.00 6.12 31.01
N PRO A 192 6.41 5.14 31.84
CA PRO A 192 7.77 5.05 32.36
C PRO A 192 8.77 4.95 31.22
N ALA A 193 9.90 5.68 31.31
CA ALA A 193 10.88 5.87 30.27
C ALA A 193 11.63 4.59 29.83
N GLU A 194 11.48 3.49 30.53
CA GLU A 194 12.30 2.30 30.43
C GLU A 194 11.68 1.15 29.65
N SER A 195 10.40 1.21 29.33
CA SER A 195 9.73 0.20 28.50
C SER A 195 8.54 0.83 27.78
N PRO A 196 8.43 0.72 26.45
CA PRO A 196 7.19 1.07 25.76
C PRO A 196 6.06 0.21 26.34
N PRO A 197 4.83 0.75 26.52
CA PRO A 197 3.73 -0.04 27.01
C PRO A 197 3.49 -1.22 26.04
N THR A 198 3.59 -2.42 26.58
CA THR A 198 3.26 -3.66 25.86
C THR A 198 1.76 -3.91 25.80
N ASP A 199 0.98 -3.11 26.49
CA ASP A 199 -0.48 -3.20 26.52
C ASP A 199 -1.10 -2.19 25.54
N PHE A 200 -1.64 -2.72 24.45
CA PHE A 200 -2.36 -1.95 23.42
C PHE A 200 -3.55 -1.16 23.99
N GLY A 201 -4.21 -1.67 25.04
CA GLY A 201 -5.30 -0.96 25.70
C GLY A 201 -4.84 0.36 26.32
N GLU A 202 -3.63 0.41 26.86
CA GLU A 202 -3.08 1.64 27.43
C GLU A 202 -2.68 2.64 26.36
N ILE A 203 -2.07 2.20 25.26
CA ILE A 203 -1.74 3.04 24.11
C ILE A 203 -3.01 3.65 23.52
N ALA A 204 -4.01 2.84 23.28
CA ALA A 204 -5.29 3.26 22.74
C ALA A 204 -6.00 4.26 23.69
N ARG A 205 -5.95 4.01 25.00
CA ARG A 205 -6.48 4.94 26.02
C ARG A 205 -5.75 6.27 25.98
N MET A 206 -4.43 6.27 25.86
CA MET A 206 -3.59 7.47 25.87
C MET A 206 -3.76 8.29 24.60
N ALA A 207 -3.79 7.65 23.44
CA ALA A 207 -4.11 8.30 22.17
C ALA A 207 -5.55 8.86 22.17
N GLY A 208 -6.51 8.12 22.73
CA GLY A 208 -7.89 8.59 22.95
C GLY A 208 -7.99 9.80 23.87
N LEU A 209 -7.17 9.88 24.91
CA LEU A 209 -7.07 11.06 25.78
C LEU A 209 -6.50 12.27 25.03
N LEU A 210 -5.48 12.09 24.18
CA LEU A 210 -4.91 13.15 23.35
C LEU A 210 -5.95 13.76 22.40
N LEU A 211 -6.79 12.95 21.77
CA LEU A 211 -7.78 13.41 20.80
C LEU A 211 -9.14 13.76 21.43
N LYS A 212 -9.47 13.19 22.59
CA LYS A 212 -10.76 13.42 23.28
C LYS A 212 -10.68 14.44 24.43
N SER A 213 -9.51 14.65 25.02
CA SER A 213 -9.29 15.65 26.07
C SER A 213 -8.36 16.76 25.55
N PRO A 214 -8.90 17.76 24.87
CA PRO A 214 -8.10 18.85 24.38
C PRO A 214 -7.46 19.61 25.55
N THR A 215 -6.13 19.73 25.56
CA THR A 215 -5.51 20.85 26.27
C THR A 215 -6.15 22.13 25.73
N PRO A 216 -6.58 23.05 26.62
CA PRO A 216 -7.36 24.22 26.20
C PRO A 216 -6.61 25.03 25.16
N GLY A 217 -7.14 25.11 23.95
CA GLY A 217 -6.72 26.03 22.93
C GLY A 217 -6.44 25.45 21.56
N ALA A 218 -5.35 24.70 21.37
CA ALA A 218 -4.87 24.33 20.02
C ALA A 218 -5.66 23.15 19.40
N LEU A 219 -5.84 22.06 20.14
CA LEU A 219 -6.60 20.90 19.65
C LEU A 219 -8.09 21.27 19.46
N ALA A 220 -8.67 22.08 20.35
CA ALA A 220 -10.03 22.58 20.21
C ALA A 220 -10.20 23.55 19.03
N ALA A 221 -9.18 24.34 18.70
CA ALA A 221 -9.20 25.20 17.51
C ALA A 221 -9.12 24.36 16.24
N TRP A 222 -8.28 23.35 16.22
CA TRP A 222 -8.11 22.43 15.12
C TRP A 222 -9.37 21.54 14.89
N GLN A 223 -9.97 21.00 15.96
CA GLN A 223 -11.25 20.28 15.87
C GLN A 223 -12.39 21.18 15.36
N ARG A 224 -12.42 22.46 15.77
CA ARG A 224 -13.41 23.43 15.28
C ARG A 224 -13.21 23.79 13.81
N SER A 225 -12.00 23.63 13.27
CA SER A 225 -11.71 23.88 11.84
C SER A 225 -12.08 22.71 10.92
N GLY A 226 -12.69 21.62 11.45
CA GLY A 226 -13.05 20.44 10.66
C GLY A 226 -11.93 19.40 10.54
N GLY A 227 -10.76 19.65 11.12
CA GLY A 227 -9.61 18.73 11.04
C GLY A 227 -9.87 17.35 11.64
N GLY A 228 -10.79 17.26 12.63
CA GLY A 228 -11.17 15.97 13.23
C GLY A 228 -11.92 15.04 12.28
N GLU A 229 -12.72 15.57 11.37
CA GLU A 229 -13.44 14.76 10.38
C GLU A 229 -12.50 14.27 9.27
N GLU A 230 -11.61 15.12 8.78
CA GLU A 230 -10.61 14.76 7.77
C GLU A 230 -9.66 13.67 8.27
N ILE A 231 -9.27 13.73 9.54
CA ILE A 231 -8.44 12.67 10.14
C ILE A 231 -9.21 11.36 10.32
N ALA A 232 -10.45 11.42 10.79
CA ALA A 232 -11.28 10.22 10.92
C ALA A 232 -11.47 9.54 9.55
N GLU A 233 -11.65 10.32 8.50
CA GLU A 233 -11.73 9.84 7.13
C GLU A 233 -10.41 9.18 6.66
N LEU A 234 -9.29 9.86 6.87
CA LEU A 234 -7.98 9.30 6.51
C LEU A 234 -7.67 8.03 7.30
N LEU A 235 -7.96 7.99 8.60
CA LEU A 235 -7.75 6.79 9.42
C LEU A 235 -8.62 5.62 8.95
N ALA A 236 -9.86 5.89 8.51
CA ALA A 236 -10.74 4.86 7.97
C ALA A 236 -10.23 4.32 6.62
N GLN A 237 -9.80 5.21 5.74
CA GLN A 237 -9.19 4.84 4.46
C GLN A 237 -7.89 4.05 4.67
N LEU A 238 -7.06 4.49 5.61
CA LEU A 238 -5.80 3.84 5.98
C LEU A 238 -6.04 2.43 6.53
N SER A 239 -7.00 2.25 7.43
CA SER A 239 -7.37 0.94 7.96
C SER A 239 -7.85 0.00 6.87
N CYS A 240 -8.67 0.48 5.94
CA CYS A 240 -9.13 -0.29 4.80
C CYS A 240 -7.96 -0.73 3.90
N ALA A 241 -7.03 0.19 3.60
CA ALA A 241 -5.85 -0.10 2.79
C ALA A 241 -4.92 -1.14 3.46
N MET A 242 -4.66 -0.98 4.76
CA MET A 242 -3.83 -1.89 5.54
C MET A 242 -4.41 -3.30 5.58
N ARG A 243 -5.74 -3.42 5.81
CA ARG A 243 -6.41 -4.71 5.78
C ARG A 243 -6.35 -5.36 4.40
N GLY A 244 -6.45 -4.56 3.35
CA GLY A 244 -6.25 -5.02 1.97
C GLY A 244 -4.86 -5.61 1.76
N LEU A 245 -3.81 -4.89 2.15
CA LEU A 245 -2.41 -5.36 2.02
C LEU A 245 -2.17 -6.66 2.79
N LEU A 246 -2.67 -6.78 4.02
CA LEU A 246 -2.58 -8.01 4.82
C LEU A 246 -3.33 -9.19 4.17
N TYR A 247 -4.22 -8.92 3.21
CA TYR A 247 -4.97 -9.94 2.49
C TYR A 247 -4.35 -10.28 1.13
N LEU A 248 -3.38 -9.53 0.64
CA LEU A 248 -2.83 -9.65 -0.71
C LEU A 248 -2.27 -11.04 -0.99
N ASP A 249 -1.51 -11.63 -0.07
CA ASP A 249 -0.93 -12.96 -0.20
C ASP A 249 -1.99 -14.06 -0.30
N VAL A 250 -3.10 -13.90 0.41
CA VAL A 250 -4.22 -14.84 0.35
C VAL A 250 -4.90 -14.81 -1.03
N LEU A 251 -4.95 -13.64 -1.68
CA LEU A 251 -5.50 -13.49 -3.03
C LEU A 251 -4.65 -14.16 -4.10
N HIS A 252 -3.35 -14.19 -3.92
CA HIS A 252 -2.42 -14.80 -4.87
C HIS A 252 -2.28 -16.31 -4.67
N ALA A 253 -2.76 -16.86 -3.56
CA ALA A 253 -2.78 -18.29 -3.34
C ALA A 253 -3.79 -18.96 -4.27
N ASP A 254 -3.40 -20.07 -4.89
CA ASP A 254 -4.24 -20.86 -5.82
C ASP A 254 -5.54 -21.41 -5.20
N SER A 255 -5.66 -21.37 -3.88
CA SER A 255 -6.83 -21.78 -3.12
C SER A 255 -7.11 -20.80 -2.00
N VAL A 256 -8.00 -19.86 -2.25
CA VAL A 256 -8.57 -19.02 -1.20
C VAL A 256 -9.59 -19.87 -0.43
N SER A 257 -9.15 -20.53 0.63
CA SER A 257 -10.09 -21.07 1.62
C SER A 257 -10.41 -19.98 2.63
N ASP A 258 -11.66 -19.87 3.07
CA ASP A 258 -12.07 -18.92 4.13
C ASP A 258 -11.25 -19.14 5.42
N ALA A 259 -10.68 -20.33 5.62
CA ALA A 259 -9.82 -20.67 6.74
C ALA A 259 -8.47 -19.90 6.75
N ASN A 260 -7.98 -19.41 5.61
CA ASN A 260 -6.72 -18.67 5.49
C ASN A 260 -6.95 -17.15 5.50
N CYS A 261 -8.18 -16.70 5.74
CA CYS A 261 -8.43 -15.28 5.84
C CYS A 261 -7.90 -14.71 7.16
N PRO A 262 -7.25 -13.52 7.13
CA PRO A 262 -6.96 -12.82 8.37
C PRO A 262 -8.22 -12.76 9.24
N ASP A 263 -8.07 -13.19 10.49
CA ASP A 263 -9.12 -13.29 11.49
C ASP A 263 -10.05 -12.03 11.46
N GLU A 264 -11.35 -12.21 11.68
CA GLU A 264 -12.30 -11.09 11.81
C GLU A 264 -12.00 -10.20 13.01
N ARG A 265 -11.09 -10.63 13.90
CA ARG A 265 -10.64 -9.83 15.04
C ARG A 265 -9.94 -8.56 14.57
N PRO A 266 -10.19 -7.42 15.22
CA PRO A 266 -9.52 -6.18 14.87
C PRO A 266 -8.01 -6.29 15.14
N TYR A 267 -7.21 -5.85 14.18
CA TYR A 267 -5.76 -5.73 14.32
C TYR A 267 -5.39 -4.68 15.37
N PRO A 268 -4.18 -4.75 15.96
CA PRO A 268 -3.73 -3.78 16.95
C PRO A 268 -3.81 -2.33 16.47
N PHE A 269 -3.48 -2.05 15.21
CA PHE A 269 -3.60 -0.71 14.63
C PHE A 269 -5.06 -0.25 14.52
N GLU A 270 -6.01 -1.15 14.26
CA GLU A 270 -7.44 -0.83 14.22
C GLU A 270 -7.99 -0.52 15.61
N GLN A 271 -7.56 -1.26 16.61
CA GLN A 271 -7.91 -0.98 18.00
C GLN A 271 -7.41 0.40 18.44
N LEU A 272 -6.18 0.75 18.05
CA LEU A 272 -5.60 2.07 18.30
C LEU A 272 -6.41 3.18 17.62
N ILE A 273 -6.73 3.01 16.33
CA ILE A 273 -7.56 3.95 15.56
C ILE A 273 -8.92 4.13 16.23
N ALA A 274 -9.60 3.04 16.55
CA ALA A 274 -10.93 3.07 17.16
C ALA A 274 -10.93 3.79 18.52
N ALA A 275 -9.89 3.59 19.34
CA ALA A 275 -9.78 4.24 20.64
C ALA A 275 -9.50 5.75 20.54
N THR A 276 -8.96 6.24 19.43
CA THR A 276 -8.62 7.66 19.26
C THR A 276 -9.78 8.49 18.72
N LEU A 277 -10.75 7.87 18.05
CA LEU A 277 -11.85 8.59 17.41
C LEU A 277 -12.90 9.08 18.41
N THR A 278 -13.47 10.26 18.13
CA THR A 278 -14.70 10.74 18.77
C THR A 278 -15.89 9.90 18.32
N HIS A 279 -17.05 10.05 18.97
CA HIS A 279 -18.27 9.33 18.56
C HIS A 279 -18.63 9.60 17.08
N ALA A 280 -18.65 10.85 16.63
CA ALA A 280 -18.89 11.21 15.23
C ALA A 280 -17.80 10.67 14.28
N GLY A 281 -16.52 10.70 14.74
CA GLY A 281 -15.40 10.10 14.00
C GLY A 281 -15.54 8.59 13.87
N MET A 282 -16.05 7.91 14.89
CA MET A 282 -16.32 6.47 14.86
C MET A 282 -17.45 6.12 13.88
N GLU A 283 -18.54 6.88 13.86
CA GLU A 283 -19.62 6.67 12.89
C GLU A 283 -19.09 6.83 11.46
N ARG A 284 -18.25 7.83 11.19
CA ARG A 284 -17.61 8.04 9.90
C ARG A 284 -16.64 6.92 9.55
N PHE A 285 -15.82 6.49 10.51
CA PHE A 285 -14.92 5.36 10.36
C PHE A 285 -15.68 4.09 9.96
N LEU A 286 -16.72 3.73 10.67
CA LEU A 286 -17.54 2.55 10.37
C LEU A 286 -18.29 2.67 9.03
N GLY A 287 -18.62 3.89 8.60
CA GLY A 287 -19.26 4.15 7.30
C GLY A 287 -18.34 3.92 6.10
N ILE A 288 -17.04 4.21 6.25
CA ILE A 288 -16.03 4.07 5.20
C ILE A 288 -15.33 2.71 5.28
N TYR A 289 -15.07 2.23 6.50
CA TYR A 289 -14.32 1.02 6.77
C TYR A 289 -15.10 -0.24 6.43
N LYS A 290 -14.92 -0.75 5.21
CA LYS A 290 -15.39 -2.08 4.79
C LYS A 290 -14.53 -2.54 3.62
N PHE A 291 -13.54 -3.39 3.89
CA PHE A 291 -12.89 -4.15 2.83
C PHE A 291 -13.62 -5.49 2.67
N GLU A 292 -14.38 -5.61 1.58
CA GLU A 292 -15.08 -6.85 1.21
C GLU A 292 -14.27 -7.61 0.17
N LYS A 293 -13.68 -8.74 0.55
CA LYS A 293 -12.74 -9.53 -0.25
C LYS A 293 -13.17 -9.78 -1.69
N GLN A 294 -14.43 -10.16 -1.89
CA GLN A 294 -14.92 -10.49 -3.24
C GLN A 294 -15.27 -9.24 -4.05
N ARG A 295 -15.67 -8.15 -3.41
CA ARG A 295 -15.97 -6.88 -4.08
C ARG A 295 -14.72 -6.06 -4.34
N ASP A 296 -13.82 -5.99 -3.36
CA ASP A 296 -12.76 -5.00 -3.31
C ASP A 296 -11.37 -5.55 -3.72
N ALA A 297 -11.29 -6.85 -4.08
CA ALA A 297 -10.05 -7.48 -4.51
C ALA A 297 -9.34 -6.73 -5.65
N TYR A 298 -10.09 -6.06 -6.53
CA TYR A 298 -9.54 -5.25 -7.62
C TYR A 298 -8.67 -4.10 -7.13
N MET A 299 -8.91 -3.59 -5.92
CA MET A 299 -8.10 -2.51 -5.34
C MET A 299 -6.65 -2.94 -5.16
N LEU A 300 -6.45 -4.20 -4.76
CA LEU A 300 -5.12 -4.79 -4.60
C LEU A 300 -4.48 -5.07 -5.96
N ASP A 301 -5.28 -5.55 -6.92
CA ASP A 301 -4.80 -5.81 -8.29
C ASP A 301 -4.29 -4.55 -8.99
N VAL A 302 -4.86 -3.38 -8.71
CA VAL A 302 -4.41 -2.11 -9.27
C VAL A 302 -2.97 -1.83 -8.86
N VAL A 303 -2.57 -2.18 -7.63
CA VAL A 303 -1.23 -1.92 -7.09
C VAL A 303 -0.30 -3.09 -7.28
N GLY A 304 -0.72 -4.31 -6.91
CA GLY A 304 0.13 -5.51 -6.90
C GLY A 304 -0.49 -6.69 -7.65
N ASN A 305 -0.21 -6.83 -8.94
CA ASN A 305 -0.62 -7.95 -9.78
C ASN A 305 0.41 -8.12 -10.92
N THR A 306 0.13 -9.04 -11.86
CA THR A 306 1.02 -9.32 -13.02
C THR A 306 1.29 -8.08 -13.87
N VAL A 307 0.28 -7.25 -14.14
CA VAL A 307 0.41 -5.89 -14.70
C VAL A 307 -0.36 -4.96 -13.78
N CYS A 308 0.31 -4.03 -13.16
CA CYS A 308 -0.21 -3.21 -12.07
C CYS A 308 0.58 -1.89 -11.98
N ALA A 309 0.16 -0.99 -11.10
CA ALA A 309 0.80 0.30 -10.91
C ALA A 309 2.28 0.17 -10.48
N ASP A 310 2.58 -0.78 -9.60
CA ASP A 310 3.93 -1.09 -9.15
C ASP A 310 4.83 -1.47 -10.36
N LEU A 311 4.43 -2.47 -11.16
CA LEU A 311 5.20 -2.89 -12.35
C LEU A 311 5.35 -1.75 -13.36
N LEU A 312 4.29 -0.99 -13.60
CA LEU A 312 4.31 0.11 -14.59
C LEU A 312 5.25 1.24 -14.15
N ASP A 313 5.41 1.48 -12.84
CA ASP A 313 6.40 2.45 -12.37
C ASP A 313 7.80 1.88 -12.37
N TYR A 314 8.06 0.74 -11.68
CA TYR A 314 9.44 0.28 -11.53
C TYR A 314 10.08 -0.11 -12.87
N ALA A 315 9.35 -0.72 -13.78
CA ALA A 315 9.91 -1.09 -15.07
C ALA A 315 10.41 0.13 -15.86
N GLN A 316 9.70 1.25 -15.79
CA GLN A 316 10.12 2.49 -16.44
C GLN A 316 11.21 3.21 -15.65
N ARG A 317 11.05 3.33 -14.33
CA ARG A 317 11.96 4.03 -13.43
C ARG A 317 13.33 3.35 -13.38
N ASP A 318 13.34 2.07 -13.10
CA ASP A 318 14.57 1.29 -12.94
C ASP A 318 15.33 1.20 -14.27
N ALA A 319 14.61 1.03 -15.40
CA ALA A 319 15.24 1.07 -16.71
C ALA A 319 15.88 2.44 -17.00
N HIS A 320 15.21 3.53 -16.64
CA HIS A 320 15.73 4.88 -16.80
C HIS A 320 17.04 5.08 -16.01
N PHE A 321 17.03 4.76 -14.72
CA PHE A 321 18.19 4.94 -13.84
C PHE A 321 19.31 3.90 -14.08
N ALA A 322 18.98 2.71 -14.58
CA ALA A 322 19.98 1.73 -15.03
C ALA A 322 20.52 2.00 -16.43
N GLY A 323 20.06 3.06 -17.12
CA GLY A 323 20.50 3.39 -18.48
C GLY A 323 20.06 2.38 -19.56
N ILE A 324 19.03 1.59 -19.29
CA ILE A 324 18.44 0.62 -20.22
C ILE A 324 17.53 1.36 -21.17
N LYS A 325 17.92 1.43 -22.45
CA LYS A 325 17.19 2.19 -23.51
C LYS A 325 16.08 1.36 -24.14
N LEU A 326 15.23 0.80 -23.33
CA LEU A 326 14.02 0.10 -23.75
C LEU A 326 12.83 0.78 -23.09
N GLY A 327 11.73 0.84 -23.80
CA GLY A 327 10.53 1.48 -23.30
C GLY A 327 9.27 0.78 -23.79
N TYR A 328 8.19 1.13 -23.17
CA TYR A 328 6.82 0.76 -23.54
C TYR A 328 5.93 1.98 -23.28
N ASP A 329 4.78 1.99 -23.91
CA ASP A 329 3.78 3.03 -23.70
C ASP A 329 2.86 2.64 -22.54
N ALA A 330 3.21 3.12 -21.34
CA ALA A 330 2.45 2.83 -20.10
C ALA A 330 1.02 3.41 -20.18
N ASP A 331 0.83 4.57 -20.82
CA ASP A 331 -0.48 5.20 -20.94
C ASP A 331 -1.40 4.36 -21.83
N ARG A 332 -0.88 3.84 -22.95
CA ARG A 332 -1.63 2.93 -23.82
C ARG A 332 -2.04 1.63 -23.13
N ILE A 333 -1.21 1.07 -22.24
CA ILE A 333 -1.57 -0.09 -21.43
C ILE A 333 -2.65 0.32 -20.43
N SER A 334 -2.44 1.41 -19.70
CA SER A 334 -3.31 1.87 -18.62
C SER A 334 -4.72 2.21 -19.07
N GLU A 335 -4.89 2.89 -20.21
CA GLU A 335 -6.19 3.27 -20.80
C GLU A 335 -7.14 2.07 -21.05
N ASN A 336 -6.59 0.86 -21.11
CA ASN A 336 -7.36 -0.35 -21.40
C ASN A 336 -7.65 -1.19 -20.15
N PHE A 337 -7.36 -0.67 -18.96
CA PHE A 337 -7.74 -1.35 -17.72
C PHE A 337 -9.24 -1.30 -17.50
N THR A 338 -9.77 -2.43 -17.07
CA THR A 338 -11.21 -2.63 -16.75
C THR A 338 -11.35 -3.65 -15.64
N LEU A 339 -12.59 -3.90 -15.20
CA LEU A 339 -12.90 -4.95 -14.22
C LEU A 339 -13.56 -6.15 -14.90
N VAL A 340 -13.30 -7.32 -14.32
CA VAL A 340 -13.94 -8.59 -14.71
C VAL A 340 -14.32 -9.37 -13.45
N THR A 341 -15.34 -10.22 -13.59
CA THR A 341 -15.63 -11.23 -12.57
C THR A 341 -14.71 -12.43 -12.77
N TRP A 342 -14.00 -12.81 -11.72
CA TRP A 342 -13.09 -13.96 -11.68
C TRP A 342 -13.62 -15.05 -10.79
N ASP A 343 -13.54 -16.31 -11.22
CA ASP A 343 -14.03 -17.49 -10.49
C ASP A 343 -12.84 -18.32 -9.99
N HIS A 344 -12.56 -18.29 -8.69
CA HIS A 344 -11.47 -19.01 -8.04
C HIS A 344 -11.69 -20.55 -8.02
N GLY A 345 -12.92 -21.02 -8.24
CA GLY A 345 -13.27 -22.46 -8.16
C GLY A 345 -12.92 -23.30 -9.38
N LYS A 346 -12.44 -22.71 -10.47
CA LYS A 346 -12.15 -23.42 -11.72
C LYS A 346 -10.66 -23.49 -12.02
N LYS A 347 -10.00 -24.52 -11.54
CA LYS A 347 -8.67 -24.90 -12.03
C LYS A 347 -8.74 -25.21 -13.54
N GLY A 348 -8.04 -24.39 -14.37
CA GLY A 348 -7.66 -24.79 -15.73
C GLY A 348 -8.60 -24.45 -16.88
N ARG A 349 -9.22 -23.33 -16.94
CA ARG A 349 -9.68 -22.54 -18.11
C ARG A 349 -10.53 -21.38 -17.62
N GLN A 350 -9.84 -20.28 -17.46
CA GLN A 350 -10.45 -19.09 -16.94
C GLN A 350 -11.32 -18.46 -18.02
N LYS A 351 -12.63 -18.52 -17.83
CA LYS A 351 -13.59 -17.74 -18.62
C LYS A 351 -14.15 -16.64 -17.73
N ALA A 352 -14.08 -15.41 -18.20
CA ALA A 352 -14.93 -14.36 -17.67
C ALA A 352 -16.38 -14.85 -17.78
N THR A 353 -17.05 -15.02 -16.65
CA THR A 353 -18.42 -15.56 -16.62
C THR A 353 -19.40 -14.41 -16.70
N ASP A 354 -20.00 -14.24 -17.86
CA ASP A 354 -21.15 -13.38 -18.06
C ASP A 354 -22.43 -14.05 -17.53
N GLU A 355 -23.49 -13.28 -17.32
CA GLU A 355 -24.77 -13.65 -16.72
C GLU A 355 -25.44 -14.90 -17.32
N ALA A 356 -25.09 -15.27 -18.54
CA ALA A 356 -25.67 -16.41 -19.25
C ALA A 356 -25.38 -17.78 -18.62
N THR A 357 -24.30 -17.89 -17.83
CA THR A 357 -23.86 -19.14 -17.20
C THR A 357 -24.53 -19.42 -15.83
N ALA A 358 -25.16 -18.41 -15.23
CA ALA A 358 -25.75 -18.50 -13.89
C ALA A 358 -27.08 -19.28 -13.82
N LYS A 359 -27.67 -19.71 -14.95
CA LYS A 359 -29.00 -20.32 -14.99
C LYS A 359 -29.05 -21.84 -14.73
N SER A 360 -27.92 -22.51 -14.49
CA SER A 360 -27.85 -23.99 -14.54
C SER A 360 -27.40 -24.68 -13.26
N SER A 361 -27.77 -24.25 -12.05
CA SER A 361 -27.57 -25.17 -10.89
C SER A 361 -28.58 -24.90 -9.76
N ARG A 362 -29.59 -25.74 -9.70
CA ARG A 362 -30.37 -25.99 -8.49
C ARG A 362 -29.59 -26.98 -7.63
N GLY A 363 -29.01 -26.53 -6.52
CA GLY A 363 -28.46 -27.43 -5.51
C GLY A 363 -27.33 -26.82 -4.68
N LEU A 364 -27.63 -26.29 -3.51
CA LEU A 364 -26.91 -26.30 -2.24
C LEU A 364 -25.56 -25.57 -2.09
N ALA A 365 -24.86 -25.12 -3.13
CA ALA A 365 -23.70 -24.21 -2.99
C ALA A 365 -24.08 -22.84 -3.52
N ASP A 366 -23.70 -21.76 -2.82
CA ASP A 366 -23.84 -20.40 -3.32
C ASP A 366 -23.18 -20.29 -4.71
N PRO A 367 -23.94 -20.04 -5.80
CA PRO A 367 -23.38 -20.01 -7.16
C PRO A 367 -22.39 -18.87 -7.36
N PHE A 368 -22.27 -17.96 -6.38
CA PHE A 368 -21.40 -16.78 -6.40
C PHE A 368 -20.18 -16.94 -5.46
N ALA A 369 -20.16 -17.95 -4.59
CA ALA A 369 -19.04 -18.22 -3.73
C ALA A 369 -17.74 -18.41 -4.54
N GLY A 370 -16.67 -17.79 -4.10
CA GLY A 370 -15.37 -17.84 -4.78
C GLY A 370 -15.23 -16.91 -6.00
N LYS A 371 -16.24 -16.07 -6.33
CA LYS A 371 -16.13 -15.09 -7.40
C LYS A 371 -15.80 -13.71 -6.85
N SER A 372 -14.77 -13.09 -7.41
CA SER A 372 -14.34 -11.74 -7.03
C SER A 372 -14.23 -10.80 -8.23
N LEU A 373 -14.26 -9.49 -7.98
CA LEU A 373 -13.90 -8.48 -8.99
C LEU A 373 -12.38 -8.38 -9.06
N ARG A 374 -11.84 -8.49 -10.27
CA ARG A 374 -10.41 -8.40 -10.54
C ARG A 374 -10.15 -7.43 -11.69
N THR A 375 -8.95 -6.86 -11.74
CA THR A 375 -8.53 -6.05 -12.88
C THR A 375 -8.24 -6.93 -14.10
N ALA A 376 -8.46 -6.38 -15.27
CA ALA A 376 -8.11 -6.98 -16.57
C ALA A 376 -7.76 -5.89 -17.57
N ILE A 377 -7.00 -6.27 -18.61
CA ILE A 377 -6.71 -5.40 -19.74
C ILE A 377 -7.60 -5.81 -20.91
N SER A 378 -8.36 -4.87 -21.43
CA SER A 378 -9.25 -5.10 -22.58
C SER A 378 -8.41 -5.17 -23.85
N LEU A 379 -8.22 -6.39 -24.36
CA LEU A 379 -7.46 -6.65 -25.61
C LEU A 379 -8.36 -6.75 -26.83
N TYR A 380 -9.64 -6.53 -26.70
CA TYR A 380 -10.60 -6.67 -27.79
C TYR A 380 -11.62 -5.53 -27.80
N SER A 381 -11.79 -4.93 -28.96
CA SER A 381 -12.86 -3.95 -29.25
C SER A 381 -13.79 -4.54 -30.32
N HIS A 382 -13.52 -4.31 -31.60
CA HIS A 382 -14.16 -5.04 -32.73
C HIS A 382 -13.21 -6.09 -33.31
N LYS A 383 -11.92 -5.98 -33.00
CA LYS A 383 -10.82 -6.88 -33.36
C LYS A 383 -9.81 -6.92 -32.21
N LEU A 384 -8.90 -7.88 -32.28
CA LEU A 384 -7.78 -7.95 -31.35
C LEU A 384 -6.94 -6.66 -31.44
N ARG A 385 -6.67 -6.04 -30.31
CA ARG A 385 -5.82 -4.86 -30.15
C ARG A 385 -4.36 -5.28 -30.13
N THR A 386 -3.79 -5.53 -31.32
CA THR A 386 -2.38 -5.94 -31.46
C THR A 386 -1.41 -4.87 -31.01
N ASP A 387 -1.83 -3.61 -31.05
CA ASP A 387 -1.09 -2.47 -30.50
C ASP A 387 -0.85 -2.62 -28.99
N ILE A 388 -1.88 -2.96 -28.22
CA ILE A 388 -1.76 -3.17 -26.76
C ILE A 388 -0.95 -4.43 -26.45
N VAL A 389 -1.17 -5.50 -27.22
CA VAL A 389 -0.36 -6.74 -27.10
C VAL A 389 1.12 -6.43 -27.34
N GLY A 390 1.43 -5.58 -28.32
CA GLY A 390 2.80 -5.12 -28.58
C GLY A 390 3.40 -4.40 -27.39
N GLU A 391 2.66 -3.47 -26.76
CA GLU A 391 3.14 -2.75 -25.57
C GLU A 391 3.31 -3.66 -24.35
N LEU A 392 2.43 -4.63 -24.16
CA LEU A 392 2.60 -5.64 -23.11
C LEU A 392 3.86 -6.48 -23.32
N MET A 393 4.16 -6.85 -24.57
CA MET A 393 5.41 -7.55 -24.90
C MET A 393 6.63 -6.67 -24.64
N ASN A 394 6.56 -5.37 -24.99
CA ASN A 394 7.61 -4.42 -24.69
C ASN A 394 7.85 -4.28 -23.17
N LEU A 395 6.79 -4.17 -22.38
CA LEU A 395 6.86 -4.15 -20.91
C LEU A 395 7.55 -5.40 -20.35
N LEU A 396 7.16 -6.58 -20.83
CA LEU A 396 7.77 -7.86 -20.40
C LEU A 396 9.26 -7.92 -20.81
N ASN A 397 9.62 -7.41 -21.97
CA ASN A 397 11.01 -7.32 -22.40
C ASN A 397 11.82 -6.35 -21.52
N VAL A 398 11.28 -5.17 -21.18
CA VAL A 398 11.92 -4.24 -20.24
C VAL A 398 12.16 -4.93 -18.90
N ARG A 399 11.13 -5.60 -18.35
CA ARG A 399 11.26 -6.36 -17.11
C ARG A 399 12.34 -7.43 -17.21
N PHE A 400 12.35 -8.23 -18.28
CA PHE A 400 13.36 -9.26 -18.50
C PHE A 400 14.78 -8.69 -18.49
N TYR A 401 15.02 -7.61 -19.21
CA TYR A 401 16.35 -7.00 -19.28
C TYR A 401 16.77 -6.31 -17.97
N LEU A 402 15.83 -5.78 -17.19
CA LEU A 402 16.11 -5.30 -15.83
C LEU A 402 16.62 -6.44 -14.96
N TYR A 403 15.96 -7.59 -14.99
CA TYR A 403 16.39 -8.77 -14.25
C TYR A 403 17.76 -9.26 -14.71
N GLU A 404 17.93 -9.45 -16.03
CA GLU A 404 19.16 -9.99 -16.61
C GLU A 404 20.39 -9.07 -16.37
N ARG A 405 20.22 -7.76 -16.66
CA ARG A 405 21.37 -6.84 -16.72
C ARG A 405 21.62 -6.12 -15.40
N ALA A 406 20.61 -5.83 -14.62
CA ALA A 406 20.72 -5.06 -13.39
C ALA A 406 20.60 -5.94 -12.14
N LEU A 407 19.48 -6.59 -11.93
CA LEU A 407 19.20 -7.28 -10.67
C LEU A 407 20.03 -8.56 -10.50
N PHE A 408 20.23 -9.34 -11.56
CA PHE A 408 21.07 -10.55 -11.54
C PHE A 408 22.47 -10.35 -12.15
N HIS A 409 22.93 -9.11 -12.22
CA HIS A 409 24.29 -8.85 -12.67
C HIS A 409 25.31 -9.57 -11.77
N PRO A 410 26.29 -10.32 -12.33
CA PRO A 410 27.21 -11.16 -11.54
C PRO A 410 27.93 -10.40 -10.41
N THR A 411 28.36 -9.17 -10.64
CA THR A 411 29.02 -8.32 -9.64
C THR A 411 28.06 -7.96 -8.49
N LYS A 412 26.79 -7.65 -8.78
CA LYS A 412 25.77 -7.37 -7.76
C LYS A 412 25.50 -8.61 -6.93
N CYS A 413 25.34 -9.76 -7.56
CA CYS A 413 25.15 -11.05 -6.88
C CYS A 413 26.37 -11.42 -6.00
N ALA A 414 27.59 -11.17 -6.49
CA ALA A 414 28.81 -11.38 -5.71
C ALA A 414 28.85 -10.46 -4.47
N ALA A 415 28.51 -9.19 -4.61
CA ALA A 415 28.43 -8.25 -3.48
C ALA A 415 27.39 -8.70 -2.44
N GLY A 416 26.22 -9.17 -2.88
CA GLY A 416 25.20 -9.77 -2.01
C GLY A 416 25.71 -11.00 -1.26
N ALA A 417 26.38 -11.92 -1.95
CA ALA A 417 26.97 -13.11 -1.34
C ALA A 417 28.06 -12.75 -0.31
N MET A 418 28.88 -11.73 -0.57
CA MET A 418 29.87 -11.24 0.38
C MET A 418 29.21 -10.65 1.64
N LEU A 419 28.12 -9.92 1.49
CA LEU A 419 27.33 -9.42 2.61
C LEU A 419 26.79 -10.57 3.46
N GLY A 420 26.20 -11.59 2.84
CA GLY A 420 25.68 -12.77 3.54
C GLY A 420 26.76 -13.53 4.28
N TYR A 421 27.93 -13.74 3.66
CA TYR A 421 29.08 -14.38 4.30
C TYR A 421 29.61 -13.57 5.50
N SER A 422 29.77 -12.25 5.34
CA SER A 422 30.23 -11.37 6.43
C SER A 422 29.27 -11.42 7.62
N SER A 423 27.96 -11.41 7.36
CA SER A 423 26.94 -11.48 8.41
C SER A 423 26.99 -12.80 9.19
N SER A 424 27.18 -13.92 8.51
CA SER A 424 27.27 -15.25 9.14
C SER A 424 28.54 -15.41 9.97
N THR A 425 29.66 -14.86 9.54
CA THR A 425 30.97 -14.98 10.24
C THR A 425 31.08 -14.08 11.47
N HIS A 426 30.35 -12.98 11.52
CA HIS A 426 30.37 -12.03 12.64
C HIS A 426 29.25 -12.26 13.66
N GLY A 427 28.57 -13.41 13.60
CA GLY A 427 27.52 -13.78 14.57
C GLY A 427 26.28 -12.90 14.52
N LEU A 428 26.06 -12.17 13.42
CA LEU A 428 24.77 -11.57 13.13
C LEU A 428 23.84 -12.73 12.77
N ALA A 429 23.29 -13.37 13.81
CA ALA A 429 22.17 -14.30 13.61
C ALA A 429 21.09 -13.59 12.78
N PRO A 430 20.33 -14.33 11.94
CA PRO A 430 19.15 -13.76 11.29
C PRO A 430 18.37 -13.01 12.37
N VAL A 431 18.09 -11.74 12.14
CA VAL A 431 17.28 -10.95 13.08
C VAL A 431 15.93 -11.64 13.08
N ALA A 432 15.71 -12.49 14.08
CA ALA A 432 14.41 -13.05 14.36
C ALA A 432 13.49 -11.83 14.52
N GLY A 433 12.45 -11.76 13.68
CA GLY A 433 11.51 -10.68 13.72
C GLY A 433 10.98 -10.54 15.15
N GLY A 434 11.37 -9.45 15.81
CA GLY A 434 10.82 -9.00 17.07
C GLY A 434 9.75 -7.97 16.77
#